data_e0767211804f04798a177e123e632660
#
_entry.id   e0767211804f04798a177e123e632660
#
_cell.length_a   1.000
_cell.length_b   1.000
_cell.length_c   1.000
_cell.angle_alpha   90.00
_cell.angle_beta   90.00
_cell.angle_gamma   90.00
#
_symmetry.space_group_name_H-M   'P 1'
#
loop_
_entity.id
_entity.type
_entity.pdbx_description
1 polymer ?
#
loop_
_entity_poly.entity_id
_entity_poly.type
_entity_poly.pdbx_seq_one_letter_code
_entity_poly.pdbx_strand_id
1 'polypeptide(L)'
;NPTNYVAAEFWKKLGADRLIAARELSLPEIKEIATRGGLAVEVFVHGAMCMSYSGRCLLSNFLANLESNRGQCSHPCRWNYAVVEEKRPGQYLPVREDDRGTYIFNARDLCMIEHIPALVESGVAALN
;
A
#
# COMPACT_ATOMS: atom_id res chain seq x y z
N ASN A 1 -3.36 -11.21 1.06
CA ASN A 1 -2.36 -10.33 0.49
C ASN A 1 -1.48 -11.08 -0.51
N PRO A 2 -1.87 -11.12 -1.78
CA PRO A 2 -1.14 -11.90 -2.77
C PRO A 2 0.12 -11.16 -3.22
N THR A 3 1.26 -11.80 -2.98
CA THR A 3 2.59 -11.27 -3.29
C THR A 3 3.36 -12.14 -4.29
N ASN A 4 2.73 -13.19 -4.82
CA ASN A 4 3.32 -14.07 -5.83
C ASN A 4 2.25 -14.82 -6.61
N TYR A 5 2.65 -15.44 -7.73
CA TYR A 5 1.71 -16.16 -8.61
C TYR A 5 1.10 -17.41 -7.95
N VAL A 6 1.81 -18.07 -7.03
CA VAL A 6 1.28 -19.25 -6.31
C VAL A 6 0.08 -18.86 -5.43
N ALA A 7 0.17 -17.71 -4.76
CA ALA A 7 -0.97 -17.16 -4.03
C ALA A 7 -2.13 -16.80 -4.97
N ALA A 8 -1.85 -16.29 -6.18
CA ALA A 8 -2.87 -16.01 -7.18
C ALA A 8 -3.58 -17.28 -7.65
N GLU A 9 -2.85 -18.35 -7.95
CA GLU A 9 -3.41 -19.66 -8.29
C GLU A 9 -4.30 -20.23 -7.17
N PHE A 10 -3.88 -20.05 -5.91
CA PHE A 10 -4.68 -20.48 -4.77
C PHE A 10 -6.02 -19.73 -4.71
N TRP A 11 -6.01 -18.40 -4.85
CA TRP A 11 -7.24 -17.60 -4.85
C TRP A 11 -8.15 -17.93 -6.03
N LYS A 12 -7.58 -18.20 -7.20
CA LYS A 12 -8.33 -18.69 -8.36
C LYS A 12 -9.09 -19.98 -8.06
N LYS A 13 -8.44 -20.94 -7.41
CA LYS A 13 -9.08 -22.20 -7.00
C LYS A 13 -10.23 -22.00 -6.02
N LEU A 14 -10.23 -20.90 -5.27
CA LEU A 14 -11.30 -20.50 -4.37
C LEU A 14 -12.40 -19.67 -5.05
N GLY A 15 -12.33 -19.47 -6.37
CA GLY A 15 -13.35 -18.78 -7.14
C GLY A 15 -13.15 -17.27 -7.26
N ALA A 16 -11.95 -16.75 -7.00
CA ALA A 16 -11.67 -15.34 -7.30
C ALA A 16 -11.52 -15.12 -8.80
N ASP A 17 -12.10 -14.05 -9.34
CA ASP A 17 -11.99 -13.65 -10.74
C ASP A 17 -10.87 -12.62 -10.95
N ARG A 18 -10.62 -11.79 -9.95
CA ARG A 18 -9.63 -10.70 -9.99
C ARG A 18 -8.84 -10.64 -8.70
N LEU A 19 -7.60 -10.19 -8.84
CA LEU A 19 -6.66 -10.02 -7.75
C LEU A 19 -6.11 -8.60 -7.76
N ILE A 20 -6.21 -7.90 -6.62
CA ILE A 20 -5.52 -6.62 -6.44
C ILE A 20 -4.13 -6.91 -5.89
N ALA A 21 -3.11 -6.57 -6.67
CA ALA A 21 -1.72 -6.78 -6.31
C ALA A 21 -1.30 -5.93 -5.10
N ALA A 22 -0.46 -6.49 -4.26
CA ALA A 22 0.13 -5.75 -3.14
C ALA A 22 1.02 -4.62 -3.65
N ARG A 23 1.06 -3.49 -2.94
CA ARG A 23 1.85 -2.30 -3.33
C ARG A 23 3.36 -2.50 -3.22
N GLU A 24 3.78 -3.51 -2.49
CA GLU A 24 5.18 -3.88 -2.27
C GLU A 24 5.82 -4.58 -3.47
N LEU A 25 5.03 -4.98 -4.47
CA LEU A 25 5.51 -5.74 -5.61
C LEU A 25 6.25 -4.86 -6.61
N SER A 26 7.36 -5.37 -7.09
CA SER A 26 8.10 -4.83 -8.22
C SER A 26 7.40 -5.15 -9.56
N LEU A 27 7.74 -4.42 -10.61
CA LEU A 27 7.19 -4.64 -11.96
C LEU A 27 7.40 -6.07 -12.49
N PRO A 28 8.58 -6.70 -12.33
CA PRO A 28 8.79 -8.10 -12.70
C PRO A 28 7.87 -9.07 -11.95
N GLU A 29 7.66 -8.87 -10.66
CA GLU A 29 6.76 -9.70 -9.83
C GLU A 29 5.30 -9.53 -10.26
N ILE A 30 4.86 -8.30 -10.56
CA ILE A 30 3.53 -8.04 -11.11
C ILE A 30 3.35 -8.78 -12.44
N LYS A 31 4.33 -8.69 -13.34
CA LYS A 31 4.33 -9.41 -14.62
C LYS A 31 4.23 -10.93 -14.42
N GLU A 32 4.98 -11.47 -13.47
CA GLU A 32 4.93 -12.91 -13.18
C GLU A 32 3.55 -13.33 -12.68
N ILE A 33 2.92 -12.55 -11.80
CA ILE A 33 1.57 -12.81 -11.32
C ILE A 33 0.55 -12.72 -12.46
N ALA A 34 0.64 -11.69 -13.30
CA ALA A 34 -0.28 -11.48 -14.41
C ALA A 34 -0.20 -12.60 -15.46
N THR A 35 1.02 -13.12 -15.72
CA THR A 35 1.23 -14.16 -16.76
C THR A 35 0.99 -15.58 -16.24
N ARG A 36 1.29 -15.86 -14.97
CA ARG A 36 1.26 -17.22 -14.38
C ARG A 36 0.11 -17.45 -13.41
N GLY A 37 -0.38 -16.40 -12.74
CA GLY A 37 -1.41 -16.52 -11.70
C GLY A 37 -2.79 -16.93 -12.20
N GLY A 38 -3.04 -16.76 -13.51
CA GLY A 38 -4.30 -17.18 -14.16
C GLY A 38 -5.53 -16.40 -13.70
N LEU A 39 -5.36 -15.23 -13.09
CA LEU A 39 -6.39 -14.28 -12.70
C LEU A 39 -6.16 -12.91 -13.37
N ALA A 40 -7.23 -12.14 -13.52
CA ALA A 40 -7.10 -10.73 -13.86
C ALA A 40 -6.37 -10.00 -12.72
N VAL A 41 -5.32 -9.23 -13.04
CA VAL A 41 -4.54 -8.50 -12.05
C VAL A 41 -4.86 -7.01 -12.12
N GLU A 42 -5.17 -6.42 -10.98
CA GLU A 42 -5.36 -4.98 -10.80
C GLU A 42 -4.21 -4.43 -9.96
N VAL A 43 -3.69 -3.26 -10.32
CA VAL A 43 -2.60 -2.60 -9.60
C VAL A 43 -2.95 -1.17 -9.25
N PHE A 44 -2.48 -0.71 -8.08
CA PHE A 44 -2.55 0.70 -7.73
C PHE A 44 -1.50 1.48 -8.54
N VAL A 45 -1.91 2.57 -9.15
CA VAL A 45 -1.03 3.43 -9.96
C VAL A 45 -0.95 4.86 -9.45
N HIS A 46 -1.92 5.25 -8.63
CA HIS A 46 -1.94 6.60 -8.06
C HIS A 46 -2.58 6.62 -6.67
N GLY A 47 -2.22 7.64 -5.88
CA GLY A 47 -2.84 7.94 -4.59
C GLY A 47 -1.98 7.61 -3.39
N ALA A 48 -2.62 7.64 -2.22
CA ALA A 48 -1.96 7.51 -0.93
C ALA A 48 -1.21 6.18 -0.78
N MET A 49 0.12 6.24 -0.68
CA MET A 49 0.92 5.08 -0.31
C MET A 49 0.71 4.73 1.15
N CYS A 50 0.42 3.46 1.44
CA CYS A 50 0.29 2.97 2.80
C CYS A 50 1.67 2.81 3.44
N MET A 51 1.84 3.31 4.68
CA MET A 51 3.08 3.11 5.45
C MET A 51 3.25 1.65 5.91
N SER A 52 2.17 0.92 5.98
CA SER A 52 2.12 -0.43 6.52
C SER A 52 2.18 -1.46 5.41
N TYR A 53 2.72 -2.63 5.73
CA TYR A 53 2.60 -3.79 4.85
C TYR A 53 1.11 -4.07 4.57
N SER A 54 0.78 -4.32 3.31
CA SER A 54 -0.60 -4.45 2.84
C SER A 54 -1.41 -5.46 3.66
N GLY A 55 -2.58 -5.05 4.15
CA GLY A 55 -3.48 -5.88 4.96
C GLY A 55 -3.04 -6.11 6.41
N ARG A 56 -2.06 -5.35 6.94
CA ARG A 56 -1.54 -5.54 8.31
C ARG A 56 -1.45 -4.27 9.14
N CYS A 57 -2.20 -3.24 8.79
CA CYS A 57 -2.22 -2.00 9.54
C CYS A 57 -3.10 -2.11 10.79
N LEU A 58 -2.53 -1.76 11.95
CA LEU A 58 -3.25 -1.62 13.21
C LEU A 58 -3.43 -0.16 13.64
N LEU A 59 -2.76 0.77 12.96
CA LEU A 59 -2.74 2.18 13.36
C LEU A 59 -4.13 2.82 13.30
N SER A 60 -4.90 2.54 12.25
CA SER A 60 -6.26 3.05 12.10
C SER A 60 -7.23 2.48 13.13
N ASN A 61 -7.03 1.22 13.53
CA ASN A 61 -7.82 0.63 14.59
C ASN A 61 -7.48 1.27 15.94
N PHE A 62 -6.19 1.41 16.25
CA PHE A 62 -5.72 1.96 17.52
C PHE A 62 -6.09 3.44 17.70
N LEU A 63 -5.92 4.28 16.67
CA LEU A 63 -6.11 5.73 16.76
C LEU A 63 -7.53 6.19 16.43
N ALA A 64 -8.26 5.46 15.60
CA ALA A 64 -9.55 5.88 15.07
C ALA A 64 -10.66 4.82 15.25
N ASN A 65 -10.35 3.68 15.84
CA ASN A 65 -11.26 2.55 15.98
C ASN A 65 -11.89 2.09 14.64
N LEU A 66 -11.09 2.12 13.56
CA LEU A 66 -11.49 1.75 12.20
C LEU A 66 -10.68 0.57 11.68
N GLU A 67 -11.34 -0.37 11.04
CA GLU A 67 -10.71 -1.57 10.50
C GLU A 67 -10.11 -1.32 9.11
N SER A 68 -8.91 -0.74 9.05
CA SER A 68 -8.24 -0.40 7.80
C SER A 68 -8.00 -1.60 6.87
N ASN A 69 -7.81 -2.78 7.45
CA ASN A 69 -7.63 -4.03 6.70
C ASN A 69 -8.93 -4.52 6.01
N ARG A 70 -10.06 -3.89 6.35
CA ARG A 70 -11.38 -4.11 5.74
C ARG A 70 -11.86 -2.91 4.90
N GLY A 71 -10.94 -2.04 4.50
CA GLY A 71 -11.24 -0.86 3.69
C GLY A 71 -11.67 0.38 4.46
N GLN A 72 -11.70 0.35 5.79
CA GLN A 72 -12.14 1.47 6.64
C GLN A 72 -10.94 2.30 7.14
N CYS A 73 -10.05 2.72 6.24
CA CYS A 73 -8.88 3.49 6.62
C CYS A 73 -9.17 4.98 6.64
N SER A 74 -8.97 5.65 7.79
CA SER A 74 -9.02 7.11 7.94
C SER A 74 -7.67 7.80 7.75
N HIS A 75 -6.67 7.08 7.25
CA HIS A 75 -5.31 7.55 7.02
C HIS A 75 -4.64 8.22 8.23
N PRO A 76 -4.69 7.64 9.44
CA PRO A 76 -4.09 8.27 10.62
C PRO A 76 -2.58 8.43 10.50
N CYS A 77 -1.91 7.61 9.65
CA CYS A 77 -0.49 7.79 9.35
C CYS A 77 -0.15 9.13 8.67
N ARG A 78 -1.15 9.86 8.17
CA ARG A 78 -1.01 11.17 7.50
C ARG A 78 -1.50 12.35 8.34
N TRP A 79 -1.95 12.10 9.56
CA TRP A 79 -2.31 13.17 10.48
C TRP A 79 -1.06 13.94 10.91
N ASN A 80 -1.24 15.15 11.38
CA ASN A 80 -0.15 15.93 11.95
C ASN A 80 0.24 15.38 13.31
N TYR A 81 1.48 15.01 13.46
CA TYR A 81 2.04 14.50 14.70
C TYR A 81 3.11 15.42 15.25
N ALA A 82 3.32 15.32 16.56
CA ALA A 82 4.46 15.90 17.24
C ALA A 82 5.05 14.85 18.20
N VAL A 83 6.36 14.87 18.34
CA VAL A 83 7.06 14.07 19.34
C VAL A 83 7.21 14.88 20.61
N VAL A 84 6.97 14.24 21.74
CA VAL A 84 7.19 14.82 23.07
C VAL A 84 8.23 13.96 23.80
N GLU A 85 9.28 14.61 24.29
CA GLU A 85 10.27 13.93 25.11
C GLU A 85 9.68 13.79 26.55
N GLU A 86 9.76 12.59 27.13
CA GLU A 86 9.10 12.24 28.38
C GLU A 86 9.45 13.19 29.55
N LYS A 87 10.72 13.62 29.63
CA LYS A 87 11.22 14.53 30.69
C LYS A 87 10.93 16.00 30.41
N ARG A 88 10.34 16.34 29.26
CA ARG A 88 9.97 17.69 28.85
C ARG A 88 8.52 17.78 28.39
N PRO A 89 7.57 17.45 29.25
CA PRO A 89 6.16 17.51 28.91
C PRO A 89 5.76 18.93 28.48
N GLY A 90 4.96 19.04 27.41
CA GLY A 90 4.51 20.30 26.87
C GLY A 90 5.42 20.93 25.80
N GLN A 91 6.62 20.36 25.54
CA GLN A 91 7.45 20.74 24.39
C GLN A 91 7.17 19.82 23.22
N TYR A 92 6.37 20.29 22.28
CA TYR A 92 6.00 19.53 21.06
C TYR A 92 7.03 19.76 19.97
N LEU A 93 7.68 18.70 19.52
CA LEU A 93 8.59 18.71 18.38
C LEU A 93 7.81 18.25 17.14
N PRO A 94 7.50 19.15 16.19
CA PRO A 94 6.73 18.77 15.00
C PRO A 94 7.48 17.74 14.16
N VAL A 95 6.76 16.76 13.67
CA VAL A 95 7.29 15.74 12.76
C VAL A 95 6.91 16.12 11.34
N ARG A 96 7.88 16.22 10.45
CA ARG A 96 7.69 16.62 9.04
C ARG A 96 8.53 15.73 8.12
N GLU A 97 8.19 15.71 6.86
CA GLU A 97 8.97 15.05 5.81
C GLU A 97 9.50 16.11 4.83
N ASP A 98 10.75 15.94 4.41
CA ASP A 98 11.34 16.66 3.30
C ASP A 98 12.16 15.72 2.40
N ASP A 99 12.83 16.22 1.37
CA ASP A 99 13.58 15.41 0.41
C ASP A 99 14.79 14.67 0.99
N ARG A 100 15.09 14.83 2.26
CA ARG A 100 16.29 14.33 2.92
C ARG A 100 16.05 13.32 4.04
N GLY A 101 14.82 13.18 4.53
CA GLY A 101 14.60 12.32 5.68
C GLY A 101 13.14 11.99 6.00
N THR A 102 13.04 10.90 6.71
CA THR A 102 11.77 10.30 7.12
C THR A 102 11.24 10.97 8.36
N TYR A 103 10.03 11.36 8.27
CA TYR A 103 9.25 11.83 9.39
C TYR A 103 8.19 10.80 9.68
N ILE A 104 8.10 10.41 10.93
CA ILE A 104 7.31 9.26 11.37
C ILE A 104 5.93 9.31 10.73
N PHE A 105 5.54 8.22 10.07
CA PHE A 105 4.23 7.91 9.49
C PHE A 105 3.84 8.54 8.14
N ASN A 106 4.65 9.33 7.50
CA ASN A 106 4.25 9.93 6.23
C ASN A 106 4.94 9.29 5.01
N ALA A 107 4.20 8.47 4.27
CA ALA A 107 4.66 7.93 2.99
C ALA A 107 4.30 8.90 1.86
N ARG A 108 5.16 9.02 0.84
CA ARG A 108 4.86 9.76 -0.39
C ARG A 108 3.65 9.14 -1.10
N ASP A 109 2.95 9.94 -1.88
CA ASP A 109 1.91 9.42 -2.75
C ASP A 109 2.50 8.57 -3.87
N LEU A 110 1.81 7.49 -4.19
CA LEU A 110 2.14 6.69 -5.36
C LEU A 110 1.82 7.49 -6.62
N CYS A 111 2.76 7.56 -7.56
CA CYS A 111 2.55 8.10 -8.88
C CYS A 111 3.29 7.24 -9.89
N MET A 112 2.55 6.43 -10.64
CA MET A 112 3.09 5.47 -11.60
C MET A 112 2.88 5.90 -13.05
N ILE A 113 2.61 7.18 -13.30
CA ILE A 113 2.21 7.67 -14.63
C ILE A 113 3.27 7.34 -15.69
N GLU A 114 4.55 7.46 -15.37
CA GLU A 114 5.65 7.14 -16.29
C GLU A 114 5.81 5.64 -16.55
N HIS A 115 5.22 4.81 -15.68
CA HIS A 115 5.30 3.34 -15.74
C HIS A 115 4.06 2.68 -16.34
N ILE A 116 3.03 3.45 -16.70
CA ILE A 116 1.78 2.92 -17.27
C ILE A 116 2.03 2.04 -18.51
N PRO A 117 2.88 2.43 -19.49
CA PRO A 117 3.16 1.56 -20.63
C PRO A 117 3.71 0.20 -20.22
N ALA A 118 4.66 0.17 -19.29
CA ALA A 118 5.26 -1.07 -18.82
C ALA A 118 4.28 -1.95 -18.01
N LEU A 119 3.35 -1.34 -17.28
CA LEU A 119 2.27 -2.05 -16.60
C LEU A 119 1.31 -2.70 -17.60
N VAL A 120 0.91 -1.99 -18.66
CA VAL A 120 0.07 -2.53 -19.72
C VAL A 120 0.78 -3.69 -20.43
N GLU A 121 2.06 -3.54 -20.78
CA GLU A 121 2.87 -4.60 -21.41
C GLU A 121 3.06 -5.81 -20.48
N SER A 122 2.96 -5.64 -19.16
CA SER A 122 3.06 -6.74 -18.20
C SER A 122 1.82 -7.63 -18.15
N GLY A 123 0.73 -7.23 -18.82
CA GLY A 123 -0.53 -8.00 -18.86
C GLY A 123 -1.47 -7.69 -17.69
N VAL A 124 -1.31 -6.54 -17.03
CA VAL A 124 -2.22 -6.06 -16.01
C VAL A 124 -3.58 -5.74 -16.62
N ALA A 125 -4.66 -6.20 -15.97
CA ALA A 125 -6.03 -6.09 -16.47
C ALA A 125 -6.73 -4.78 -16.05
N ALA A 126 -6.30 -4.18 -14.95
CA ALA A 126 -6.90 -2.94 -14.44
C ALA A 126 -5.86 -2.08 -13.69
N LEU A 127 -6.05 -0.76 -13.79
CA LEU A 127 -5.27 0.27 -13.08
C LEU A 127 -6.23 0.99 -12.12
N ASN A 128 -5.81 1.18 -10.86
CA ASN A 128 -6.60 1.80 -9.79
C ASN A 128 -5.91 3.07 -9.26
#